data_6f321dd3a16eb0147e10090a2b56d6b7
#
_entry.id   6f321dd3a16eb0147e10090a2b56d6b7
#
_cell.length_a   1.000
_cell.length_b   1.000
_cell.length_c   1.000
_cell.angle_alpha   90.00
_cell.angle_beta   90.00
_cell.angle_gamma   90.00
#
_symmetry.space_group_name_H-M   'P 1'
#
loop_
_entity.id
_entity.type
_entity.pdbx_description
1 polymer ?
#
loop_
_entity_poly.entity_id
_entity_poly.type
_entity_poly.pdbx_seq_one_letter_code
_entity_poly.pdbx_strand_id
1 'polypeptide(L)' 'MSLSSHRKHKIYIAATMGYGLGSEDPEELALYEMIKKEIEKDSKNRNMGIQRTD' A
#
# COMPACT_ATOMS: atom_id res chain seq x y z
N MET A 1 -8.59 -10.17 -16.47
CA MET A 1 -9.32 -8.96 -16.32
C MET A 1 -8.90 -8.17 -15.11
N SER A 2 -8.83 -6.93 -15.24
CA SER A 2 -8.32 -6.14 -14.14
C SER A 2 -9.38 -5.96 -13.05
N LEU A 3 -8.91 -5.56 -11.90
CA LEU A 3 -9.79 -5.34 -10.77
C LEU A 3 -10.62 -4.09 -11.01
N SER A 4 -11.80 -4.08 -10.43
CA SER A 4 -12.64 -2.91 -10.53
C SER A 4 -12.08 -1.77 -9.70
N SER A 5 -12.48 -0.56 -10.02
CA SER A 5 -12.00 0.59 -9.26
C SER A 5 -12.34 0.47 -7.78
N HIS A 6 -13.51 -0.05 -7.51
CA HIS A 6 -13.95 -0.20 -6.13
C HIS A 6 -13.01 -1.13 -5.37
N ARG A 7 -12.64 -2.24 -6.00
CA ARG A 7 -11.75 -3.18 -5.34
C ARG A 7 -10.37 -2.60 -5.13
N LYS A 8 -9.88 -1.91 -6.13
CA LYS A 8 -8.57 -1.27 -6.00
C LYS A 8 -8.56 -0.29 -4.84
N HIS A 9 -9.64 0.46 -4.73
CA HIS A 9 -9.73 1.44 -3.67
C HIS A 9 -9.72 0.77 -2.30
N LYS A 10 -10.44 -0.34 -2.18
CA LYS A 10 -10.49 -1.05 -0.91
C LYS A 10 -9.12 -1.59 -0.55
N ILE A 11 -8.41 -2.12 -1.52
CA ILE A 11 -7.09 -2.66 -1.29
C ILE A 11 -6.15 -1.54 -0.87
N TYR A 12 -6.26 -0.41 -1.51
CA TYR A 12 -5.42 0.73 -1.17
C TYR A 12 -5.66 1.19 0.26
N ILE A 13 -6.90 1.27 0.66
CA ILE A 13 -7.23 1.68 2.01
C ILE A 13 -6.70 0.67 3.03
N ALA A 14 -6.86 -0.61 2.73
CA ALA A 14 -6.39 -1.64 3.64
C ALA A 14 -4.88 -1.54 3.81
N ALA A 15 -4.16 -1.34 2.73
CA ALA A 15 -2.72 -1.24 2.81
C ALA A 15 -2.30 0.02 3.57
N THR A 16 -3.01 1.09 3.35
CA THR A 16 -2.67 2.35 4.00
C THR A 16 -2.97 2.30 5.48
N MET A 17 -4.09 1.72 5.84
CA MET A 17 -4.49 1.67 7.24
C MET A 17 -3.81 0.55 8.00
N GLY A 18 -3.20 -0.38 7.30
CA GLY A 18 -2.56 -1.49 7.96
C GLY A 18 -3.51 -2.64 8.24
N TYR A 19 -4.65 -2.66 7.58
CA TYR A 19 -5.59 -3.76 7.75
C TYR A 19 -5.14 -4.94 6.92
N GLY A 20 -5.52 -6.12 7.34
CA GLY A 20 -5.27 -7.31 6.55
C GLY A 20 -6.20 -7.33 5.35
N LEU A 21 -5.68 -7.81 4.21
CA LEU A 21 -6.50 -7.87 3.02
C LEU A 21 -7.62 -8.90 3.14
N GLY A 22 -7.28 -10.05 3.67
CA GLY A 22 -8.28 -11.09 3.84
C GLY A 22 -8.72 -11.71 2.53
N SER A 23 -7.95 -11.53 1.49
CA SER A 23 -8.28 -12.08 0.19
C SER A 23 -7.19 -13.04 -0.25
N GLU A 24 -7.58 -14.09 -0.97
CA GLU A 24 -6.61 -15.06 -1.45
C GLU A 24 -6.33 -14.86 -2.94
N ASP A 25 -6.94 -13.89 -3.53
CA ASP A 25 -6.76 -13.62 -4.94
C ASP A 25 -5.33 -13.14 -5.19
N PRO A 26 -4.58 -13.82 -6.05
CA PRO A 26 -3.19 -13.42 -6.29
C PRO A 26 -3.08 -12.01 -6.85
N GLU A 27 -4.05 -11.59 -7.65
CA GLU A 27 -3.98 -10.24 -8.20
C GLU A 27 -4.17 -9.21 -7.11
N GLU A 28 -5.10 -9.47 -6.21
CA GLU A 28 -5.33 -8.53 -5.12
C GLU A 28 -4.16 -8.52 -4.16
N LEU A 29 -3.60 -9.68 -3.91
CA LEU A 29 -2.45 -9.75 -3.02
C LEU A 29 -1.26 -9.01 -3.60
N ALA A 30 -1.05 -9.16 -4.88
CA ALA A 30 0.07 -8.48 -5.53
C ALA A 30 -0.10 -6.97 -5.44
N LEU A 31 -1.29 -6.50 -5.69
CA LEU A 31 -1.55 -5.07 -5.61
C LEU A 31 -1.40 -4.58 -4.18
N TYR A 32 -1.89 -5.34 -3.24
CA TYR A 32 -1.80 -4.97 -1.84
C TYR A 32 -0.33 -4.81 -1.43
N GLU A 33 0.48 -5.77 -1.79
CA GLU A 33 1.89 -5.70 -1.44
C GLU A 33 2.59 -4.57 -2.14
N MET A 34 2.21 -4.33 -3.38
CA MET A 34 2.82 -3.24 -4.13
C MET A 34 2.55 -1.91 -3.45
N ILE A 35 1.32 -1.71 -3.03
CA ILE A 35 0.94 -0.47 -2.36
C ILE A 35 1.67 -0.36 -1.03
N LYS A 36 1.74 -1.44 -0.28
CA LYS A 36 2.42 -1.41 0.99
C LYS A 36 3.89 -1.05 0.83
N LYS A 37 4.51 -1.60 -0.17
CA LYS A 37 5.91 -1.30 -0.40
C LYS A 37 6.12 0.16 -0.72
N GLU A 38 5.23 0.72 -1.51
CA GLU A 38 5.36 2.12 -1.87
C GLU A 38 5.16 3.00 -0.65
N ILE A 39 4.23 2.63 0.20
CA ILE A 39 3.98 3.42 1.39
C ILE A 39 5.20 3.37 2.31
N GLU A 40 5.79 2.21 2.45
CA GLU A 40 6.98 2.07 3.28
C GLU A 40 8.11 2.91 2.75
N LYS A 41 8.30 2.85 1.45
CA LYS A 41 9.36 3.61 0.84
C LYS A 41 9.17 5.10 1.05
N ASP A 42 7.95 5.54 0.85
CA ASP A 42 7.65 6.96 1.01
C ASP A 42 7.87 7.38 2.45
N SER A 43 7.47 6.55 3.38
CA SER A 43 7.64 6.87 4.78
C SER A 43 9.11 7.00 5.14
N LYS A 44 9.92 6.10 4.60
CA LYS A 44 11.35 6.17 4.85
C LYS A 44 11.96 7.44 4.30
N ASN A 45 11.56 7.77 3.09
CA ASN A 45 12.08 8.99 2.48
C ASN A 45 11.72 10.20 3.31
N ARG A 46 10.50 10.21 3.79
CA ARG A 46 10.03 11.34 4.58
C ARG A 46 10.84 11.45 5.87
N ASN A 47 11.06 10.32 6.51
CA ASN A 47 11.83 10.32 7.74
C ASN A 47 13.21 10.89 7.52
N MET A 48 13.85 10.45 6.47
CA MET A 48 15.18 10.92 6.18
C MET A 48 15.18 12.41 5.92
N GLY A 49 14.19 12.87 5.19
CA GLY A 49 14.11 14.29 4.92
C GLY A 49 13.96 15.11 6.17
N ILE A 50 13.11 14.63 7.07
CA ILE A 50 12.90 15.35 8.31
C ILE A 50 14.17 15.40 9.14
N GLN A 51 14.85 14.27 9.22
CA GLN A 51 16.06 14.22 10.02
C GLN A 51 17.12 15.13 9.47
N ARG A 52 17.22 15.16 8.16
CA ARG A 52 18.23 16.00 7.56
C ARG A 52 17.97 17.45 7.80
N THR A 53 16.74 17.80 7.90
CA THR A 53 16.39 19.18 8.12
C THR A 53 16.93 19.68 9.45
N ASP A 54 17.01 18.79 10.37
CA ASP A 54 17.55 19.18 11.66
C ASP A 54 18.99 19.57 11.56
#